data_f7862454fb12de7b8354bfc105b6828e
#
_entry.id   f7862454fb12de7b8354bfc105b6828e
#
_cell.length_a   1.000
_cell.length_b   1.000
_cell.length_c   1.000
_cell.angle_alpha   90.00
_cell.angle_beta   90.00
_cell.angle_gamma   90.00
#
_symmetry.space_group_name_H-M   'P 1'
#
loop_
_entity.id
_entity.type
_entity.pdbx_description
1 polymer ?
#
loop_
_entity_poly.entity_id
_entity_poly.type
_entity_poly.pdbx_seq_one_letter_code
_entity_poly.pdbx_strand_id
1 'polypeptide(L)'
;CVGLLAHVDAGKTTLSEAMLYRAGVIRTLGRVDHGDTFLDTDAQERSRGITIFSKQAVLPLPGCTLTLLDTPGHVDFSAEMERTLQVLDCAVLIISGPSGIQSHTVTLWRLLRRYQVPVLLFFNKMDMETADRDALLAAVRAELDEGCIDFLQPQAQLYEELSLSDEALMEAYLASGTLSDAQIAPLVSHRRVFPCLFGSALRQTGVDALLDALGRFVDEPARGAEFGAHVFKIARDEKGARLTFLKVTGGTLTVKQTLCGEGWEEKADQLRLYSGSKFTLLQQATAGTVCAVTGLSKTMPGDVLGRETAAQAPVLQPVLEYRLLLEDGTDAALAYGQLRVLEEEDPALHLVWNALLREIRVQLMGPVQMEILQKLIE
;
A
#
# COMPACT_ATOMS: atom_id res chain seq x y z
N CYS A 1 -8.21 -1.96 5.49
CA CYS A 1 -7.31 -1.35 4.51
C CYS A 1 -6.17 -2.33 4.21
N VAL A 2 -6.06 -2.78 2.97
CA VAL A 2 -5.09 -3.81 2.53
C VAL A 2 -4.20 -3.25 1.44
N GLY A 3 -2.87 -3.38 1.62
CA GLY A 3 -1.88 -2.98 0.64
C GLY A 3 -1.41 -4.15 -0.23
N LEU A 4 -1.28 -3.94 -1.53
CA LEU A 4 -0.60 -4.87 -2.41
C LEU A 4 0.86 -4.46 -2.58
N LEU A 5 1.76 -5.36 -2.21
CA LEU A 5 3.21 -5.16 -2.32
C LEU A 5 3.84 -6.26 -3.16
N ALA A 6 4.76 -5.89 -4.02
CA ALA A 6 5.42 -6.83 -4.91
C ALA A 6 6.76 -6.29 -5.39
N HIS A 7 7.65 -7.21 -5.75
CA HIS A 7 8.75 -6.88 -6.65
C HIS A 7 8.19 -6.58 -8.06
N VAL A 8 8.94 -5.81 -8.84
CA VAL A 8 8.60 -5.52 -10.25
C VAL A 8 8.30 -6.82 -11.00
N ASP A 9 7.32 -6.79 -11.89
CA ASP A 9 6.88 -7.93 -12.70
C ASP A 9 6.33 -9.16 -11.92
N ALA A 10 6.10 -9.08 -10.61
CA ALA A 10 5.42 -10.16 -9.89
C ALA A 10 3.91 -10.26 -10.23
N GLY A 11 3.36 -9.28 -10.93
CA GLY A 11 1.96 -9.25 -11.37
C GLY A 11 1.01 -8.58 -10.39
N LYS A 12 1.49 -7.56 -9.67
CA LYS A 12 0.71 -6.78 -8.72
C LYS A 12 -0.54 -6.16 -9.36
N THR A 13 -0.39 -5.38 -10.44
CA THR A 13 -1.50 -4.75 -11.15
C THR A 13 -2.47 -5.77 -11.74
N THR A 14 -1.97 -6.91 -12.24
CA THR A 14 -2.83 -7.99 -12.73
C THR A 14 -3.65 -8.61 -11.59
N LEU A 15 -3.06 -8.74 -10.39
CA LEU A 15 -3.79 -9.26 -9.23
C LEU A 15 -4.83 -8.24 -8.73
N SER A 16 -4.50 -6.95 -8.68
CA SER A 16 -5.48 -5.91 -8.30
C SER A 16 -6.69 -5.91 -9.24
N GLU A 17 -6.46 -5.98 -10.56
CA GLU A 17 -7.53 -6.11 -11.56
C GLU A 17 -8.37 -7.37 -11.36
N ALA A 18 -7.73 -8.52 -11.11
CA ALA A 18 -8.44 -9.77 -10.84
C ALA A 18 -9.29 -9.70 -9.57
N MET A 19 -8.78 -9.09 -8.49
CA MET A 19 -9.53 -8.86 -7.25
C MET A 19 -10.74 -7.94 -7.48
N LEU A 20 -10.55 -6.83 -8.20
CA LEU A 20 -11.62 -5.89 -8.54
C LEU A 20 -12.71 -6.54 -9.40
N TYR A 21 -12.32 -7.38 -10.36
CA TYR A 21 -13.24 -8.11 -11.20
C TYR A 21 -14.05 -9.15 -10.41
N ARG A 22 -13.38 -9.95 -9.55
CA ARG A 22 -14.04 -10.95 -8.70
C ARG A 22 -14.97 -10.34 -7.66
N ALA A 23 -14.62 -9.17 -7.13
CA ALA A 23 -15.48 -8.39 -6.23
C ALA A 23 -16.62 -7.63 -6.96
N GLY A 24 -16.70 -7.71 -8.29
CA GLY A 24 -17.75 -7.08 -9.09
C GLY A 24 -17.63 -5.55 -9.23
N VAL A 25 -16.49 -4.97 -8.88
CA VAL A 25 -16.22 -3.52 -9.00
C VAL A 25 -16.04 -3.11 -10.46
N ILE A 26 -15.38 -3.96 -11.24
CA ILE A 26 -15.20 -3.80 -12.68
C ILE A 26 -15.88 -4.95 -13.44
N ARG A 27 -16.36 -4.66 -14.65
CA ARG A 27 -17.09 -5.63 -15.49
C ARG A 27 -16.19 -6.37 -16.46
N THR A 28 -15.05 -5.80 -16.79
CA THR A 28 -14.04 -6.35 -17.72
C THR A 28 -12.69 -6.23 -17.07
N LEU A 29 -11.84 -7.23 -17.23
CA LEU A 29 -10.47 -7.22 -16.76
C LEU A 29 -9.64 -6.29 -17.64
N GLY A 30 -9.05 -5.25 -17.02
CA GLY A 30 -8.00 -4.46 -17.64
C GLY A 30 -6.70 -5.28 -17.78
N ARG A 31 -5.89 -4.93 -18.76
CA ARG A 31 -4.58 -5.55 -19.01
C ARG A 31 -3.50 -4.49 -19.04
N VAL A 32 -2.42 -4.75 -18.33
CA VAL A 32 -1.24 -3.84 -18.31
C VAL A 32 -0.72 -3.62 -19.74
N ASP A 33 -0.64 -4.69 -20.54
CA ASP A 33 -0.16 -4.64 -21.93
C ASP A 33 -1.03 -3.76 -22.84
N HIS A 34 -2.30 -3.56 -22.50
CA HIS A 34 -3.24 -2.73 -23.27
C HIS A 34 -3.38 -1.31 -22.69
N GLY A 35 -2.85 -1.06 -21.49
CA GLY A 35 -2.94 0.23 -20.80
C GLY A 35 -4.36 0.62 -20.39
N ASP A 36 -5.26 -0.37 -20.18
CA ASP A 36 -6.68 -0.19 -19.87
C ASP A 36 -7.03 -0.64 -18.42
N THR A 37 -6.04 -0.76 -17.55
CA THR A 37 -6.21 -1.10 -16.14
C THR A 37 -6.99 -0.03 -15.37
N PHE A 38 -7.79 -0.44 -14.41
CA PHE A 38 -8.65 0.44 -13.62
C PHE A 38 -7.86 1.39 -12.70
N LEU A 39 -6.74 0.89 -12.16
CA LEU A 39 -5.93 1.67 -11.22
C LEU A 39 -4.84 2.50 -11.88
N ASP A 40 -4.21 2.05 -12.97
CA ASP A 40 -3.16 2.81 -13.66
C ASP A 40 -3.78 3.95 -14.50
N THR A 41 -4.12 5.04 -13.85
CA THR A 41 -4.79 6.19 -14.48
C THR A 41 -3.81 7.21 -15.07
N ASP A 42 -2.55 7.22 -14.62
CA ASP A 42 -1.52 8.13 -15.07
C ASP A 42 -0.90 7.71 -16.41
N ALA A 43 -0.60 8.67 -17.28
CA ALA A 43 -0.04 8.41 -18.60
C ALA A 43 1.39 7.83 -18.54
N GLN A 44 2.19 8.24 -17.55
CA GLN A 44 3.55 7.73 -17.37
C GLN A 44 3.55 6.29 -16.84
N GLU A 45 2.63 5.96 -15.93
CA GLU A 45 2.40 4.59 -15.45
C GLU A 45 2.04 3.65 -16.61
N ARG A 46 1.06 4.05 -17.43
CA ARG A 46 0.62 3.26 -18.60
C ARG A 46 1.73 3.05 -19.62
N SER A 47 2.50 4.10 -19.92
CA SER A 47 3.57 4.03 -20.93
C SER A 47 4.74 3.12 -20.51
N ARG A 48 4.94 2.95 -19.21
CA ARG A 48 6.05 2.17 -18.64
C ARG A 48 5.62 0.83 -18.07
N GLY A 49 4.30 0.61 -17.86
CA GLY A 49 3.76 -0.60 -17.23
C GLY A 49 4.15 -0.75 -15.76
N ILE A 50 4.43 0.37 -15.05
CA ILE A 50 4.80 0.37 -13.63
C ILE A 50 3.88 1.30 -12.84
N THR A 51 3.52 0.93 -11.61
CA THR A 51 2.84 1.81 -10.68
C THR A 51 3.85 2.75 -10.05
N ILE A 52 3.60 4.05 -10.15
CA ILE A 52 4.44 5.13 -9.60
C ILE A 52 3.81 5.67 -8.32
N PHE A 53 2.49 5.89 -8.34
CA PHE A 53 1.73 6.48 -7.25
C PHE A 53 0.80 5.45 -6.62
N SER A 54 0.69 5.49 -5.31
CA SER A 54 -0.29 4.66 -4.58
C SER A 54 -1.71 5.02 -5.01
N LYS A 55 -2.49 4.02 -5.38
CA LYS A 55 -3.89 4.14 -5.83
C LYS A 55 -4.81 3.40 -4.88
N GLN A 56 -6.05 3.86 -4.84
CA GLN A 56 -7.08 3.32 -3.96
C GLN A 56 -8.25 2.75 -4.76
N ALA A 57 -8.76 1.60 -4.32
CA ALA A 57 -10.03 1.06 -4.77
C ALA A 57 -10.83 0.50 -3.58
N VAL A 58 -12.15 0.53 -3.70
CA VAL A 58 -13.05 0.00 -2.68
C VAL A 58 -13.67 -1.30 -3.20
N LEU A 59 -13.47 -2.39 -2.47
CA LEU A 59 -13.97 -3.72 -2.80
C LEU A 59 -15.03 -4.16 -1.78
N PRO A 60 -16.30 -4.33 -2.16
CA PRO A 60 -17.28 -4.96 -1.31
C PRO A 60 -17.01 -6.47 -1.22
N LEU A 61 -16.84 -6.98 0.01
CA LEU A 61 -16.73 -8.40 0.30
C LEU A 61 -17.92 -8.84 1.18
N PRO A 62 -18.24 -10.14 1.23
CA PRO A 62 -19.23 -10.64 2.17
C PRO A 62 -18.86 -10.29 3.62
N GLY A 63 -19.70 -9.47 4.28
CA GLY A 63 -19.50 -9.09 5.68
C GLY A 63 -18.58 -7.88 5.93
N CYS A 64 -17.81 -7.41 4.95
CA CYS A 64 -16.93 -6.24 5.12
C CYS A 64 -16.72 -5.45 3.82
N THR A 65 -16.17 -4.26 3.95
CA THR A 65 -15.69 -3.45 2.82
C THR A 65 -14.18 -3.32 2.94
N LEU A 66 -13.47 -3.76 1.91
CA LEU A 66 -12.02 -3.69 1.85
C LEU A 66 -11.60 -2.46 1.05
N THR A 67 -10.74 -1.62 1.62
CA THR A 67 -10.02 -0.59 0.87
C THR A 67 -8.69 -1.17 0.41
N LEU A 68 -8.54 -1.33 -0.89
CA LEU A 68 -7.31 -1.79 -1.52
C LEU A 68 -6.42 -0.59 -1.82
N LEU A 69 -5.16 -0.64 -1.38
CA LEU A 69 -4.12 0.30 -1.75
C LEU A 69 -3.11 -0.42 -2.65
N ASP A 70 -3.09 -0.06 -3.91
CA ASP A 70 -2.07 -0.51 -4.86
C ASP A 70 -0.84 0.37 -4.72
N THR A 71 0.29 -0.20 -4.29
CA THR A 71 1.52 0.55 -3.99
C THR A 71 2.54 0.44 -5.12
N PRO A 72 3.47 1.39 -5.26
CA PRO A 72 4.57 1.23 -6.19
C PRO A 72 5.37 -0.06 -5.95
N GLY A 73 5.67 -0.79 -7.03
CA GLY A 73 6.47 -2.01 -6.97
C GLY A 73 7.95 -1.81 -7.30
N HIS A 74 8.32 -0.64 -7.84
CA HIS A 74 9.69 -0.31 -8.23
C HIS A 74 10.46 0.30 -7.05
N VAL A 75 11.73 -0.09 -6.90
CA VAL A 75 12.59 0.36 -5.78
C VAL A 75 12.75 1.88 -5.72
N ASP A 76 12.72 2.57 -6.85
CA ASP A 76 12.87 4.02 -6.93
C ASP A 76 11.67 4.79 -6.31
N PHE A 77 10.54 4.11 -6.07
CA PHE A 77 9.35 4.68 -5.43
C PHE A 77 9.10 4.07 -4.04
N SER A 78 10.10 3.43 -3.47
CA SER A 78 9.99 2.76 -2.16
C SER A 78 9.68 3.74 -1.03
N ALA A 79 10.03 5.01 -1.14
CA ALA A 79 9.67 6.03 -0.14
C ALA A 79 8.15 6.26 -0.07
N GLU A 80 7.45 6.32 -1.20
CA GLU A 80 5.99 6.41 -1.22
C GLU A 80 5.33 5.12 -0.72
N MET A 81 5.86 3.98 -1.13
CA MET A 81 5.41 2.68 -0.64
C MET A 81 5.54 2.61 0.89
N GLU A 82 6.68 3.01 1.46
CA GLU A 82 6.92 2.99 2.91
C GLU A 82 5.92 3.87 3.67
N ARG A 83 5.61 5.08 3.18
CA ARG A 83 4.57 5.94 3.77
C ARG A 83 3.20 5.24 3.79
N THR A 84 2.89 4.50 2.73
CA THR A 84 1.63 3.76 2.64
C THR A 84 1.55 2.62 3.65
N LEU A 85 2.67 1.96 4.00
CA LEU A 85 2.68 0.88 5.00
C LEU A 85 2.09 1.30 6.35
N GLN A 86 2.28 2.56 6.74
CA GLN A 86 1.82 3.07 8.04
C GLN A 86 0.30 3.16 8.18
N VAL A 87 -0.42 3.06 7.08
CA VAL A 87 -1.89 3.12 7.07
C VAL A 87 -2.55 1.78 6.73
N LEU A 88 -1.77 0.71 6.56
CA LEU A 88 -2.30 -0.62 6.29
C LEU A 88 -2.78 -1.32 7.57
N ASP A 89 -3.89 -2.04 7.47
CA ASP A 89 -4.32 -3.02 8.46
C ASP A 89 -3.76 -4.41 8.13
N CYS A 90 -3.48 -4.67 6.85
CA CYS A 90 -2.88 -5.90 6.34
C CYS A 90 -2.18 -5.64 5.00
N ALA A 91 -1.24 -6.49 4.65
CA ALA A 91 -0.57 -6.48 3.36
C ALA A 91 -0.69 -7.84 2.66
N VAL A 92 -0.83 -7.83 1.34
CA VAL A 92 -0.61 -8.99 0.49
C VAL A 92 0.74 -8.84 -0.18
N LEU A 93 1.69 -9.67 0.21
CA LEU A 93 3.02 -9.73 -0.41
C LEU A 93 2.97 -10.72 -1.56
N ILE A 94 3.12 -10.22 -2.79
CA ILE A 94 3.02 -10.99 -4.01
C ILE A 94 4.41 -11.46 -4.42
N ILE A 95 4.57 -12.76 -4.60
CA ILE A 95 5.81 -13.41 -5.03
C ILE A 95 5.54 -14.10 -6.37
N SER A 96 6.41 -13.86 -7.35
CA SER A 96 6.32 -14.56 -8.65
C SER A 96 6.77 -16.01 -8.48
N GLY A 97 5.92 -16.98 -8.82
CA GLY A 97 6.25 -18.40 -8.75
C GLY A 97 7.54 -18.77 -9.51
N PRO A 98 7.70 -18.36 -10.78
CA PRO A 98 8.93 -18.64 -11.53
C PRO A 98 10.19 -17.97 -11.00
N SER A 99 10.04 -16.78 -10.37
CA SER A 99 11.21 -15.98 -9.94
C SER A 99 11.55 -16.19 -8.46
N GLY A 100 10.63 -16.70 -7.66
CA GLY A 100 10.81 -16.87 -6.22
C GLY A 100 11.04 -15.56 -5.45
N ILE A 101 11.74 -15.67 -4.33
CA ILE A 101 12.09 -14.54 -3.48
C ILE A 101 13.19 -13.70 -4.16
N GLN A 102 12.91 -12.40 -4.28
CA GLN A 102 13.86 -11.41 -4.83
C GLN A 102 14.39 -10.51 -3.69
N SER A 103 15.52 -9.84 -3.92
CA SER A 103 16.11 -8.93 -2.92
C SER A 103 15.13 -7.85 -2.44
N HIS A 104 14.29 -7.34 -3.34
CA HIS A 104 13.26 -6.38 -2.97
C HIS A 104 12.15 -7.01 -2.12
N THR A 105 11.80 -8.28 -2.34
CA THR A 105 10.84 -9.03 -1.49
C THR A 105 11.33 -9.09 -0.04
N VAL A 106 12.63 -9.33 0.17
CA VAL A 106 13.24 -9.34 1.51
C VAL A 106 13.19 -7.94 2.14
N THR A 107 13.41 -6.89 1.36
CA THR A 107 13.29 -5.50 1.84
C THR A 107 11.87 -5.19 2.27
N LEU A 108 10.87 -5.53 1.44
CA LEU A 108 9.45 -5.38 1.76
C LEU A 108 9.07 -6.13 3.05
N TRP A 109 9.55 -7.38 3.17
CA TRP A 109 9.32 -8.20 4.37
C TRP A 109 9.85 -7.54 5.64
N ARG A 110 11.07 -6.99 5.59
CA ARG A 110 11.69 -6.28 6.73
C ARG A 110 10.91 -5.03 7.11
N LEU A 111 10.43 -4.26 6.13
CA LEU A 111 9.59 -3.09 6.38
C LEU A 111 8.24 -3.49 6.99
N LEU A 112 7.56 -4.50 6.44
CA LEU A 112 6.31 -5.03 6.99
C LEU A 112 6.48 -5.52 8.44
N ARG A 113 7.63 -6.13 8.74
CA ARG A 113 7.99 -6.53 10.11
C ARG A 113 8.23 -5.32 11.02
N ARG A 114 8.93 -4.29 10.53
CA ARG A 114 9.17 -3.05 11.29
C ARG A 114 7.88 -2.34 11.65
N TYR A 115 6.96 -2.20 10.70
CA TYR A 115 5.67 -1.55 10.91
C TYR A 115 4.61 -2.47 11.53
N GLN A 116 4.96 -3.71 11.86
CA GLN A 116 4.08 -4.71 12.45
C GLN A 116 2.79 -4.96 11.64
N VAL A 117 2.87 -4.80 10.32
CA VAL A 117 1.73 -5.03 9.42
C VAL A 117 1.51 -6.53 9.25
N PRO A 118 0.31 -7.08 9.51
CA PRO A 118 -0.06 -8.46 9.18
C PRO A 118 0.13 -8.75 7.69
N VAL A 119 0.55 -9.96 7.32
CA VAL A 119 0.90 -10.29 5.94
C VAL A 119 0.28 -11.61 5.50
N LEU A 120 -0.37 -11.59 4.33
CA LEU A 120 -0.66 -12.79 3.55
C LEU A 120 0.31 -12.83 2.37
N LEU A 121 0.81 -14.02 2.02
CA LEU A 121 1.65 -14.22 0.84
C LEU A 121 0.80 -14.77 -0.31
N PHE A 122 0.92 -14.18 -1.49
CA PHE A 122 0.28 -14.68 -2.69
C PHE A 122 1.34 -15.05 -3.74
N PHE A 123 1.50 -16.34 -3.99
CA PHE A 123 2.39 -16.85 -5.04
C PHE A 123 1.66 -16.80 -6.37
N ASN A 124 2.04 -15.84 -7.20
CA ASN A 124 1.41 -15.56 -8.49
C ASN A 124 2.13 -16.29 -9.63
N LYS A 125 1.49 -16.40 -10.78
CA LYS A 125 2.00 -17.05 -12.00
C LYS A 125 2.30 -18.55 -11.79
N MET A 126 1.50 -19.22 -10.94
CA MET A 126 1.61 -20.66 -10.70
C MET A 126 1.16 -21.52 -11.88
N ASP A 127 0.63 -20.93 -12.94
CA ASP A 127 0.35 -21.56 -14.22
C ASP A 127 1.59 -21.77 -15.11
N MET A 128 2.73 -21.27 -14.72
CA MET A 128 4.02 -21.44 -15.44
C MET A 128 4.71 -22.73 -14.98
N GLU A 129 5.25 -23.50 -15.94
CA GLU A 129 5.88 -24.80 -15.71
C GLU A 129 7.07 -24.76 -14.74
N THR A 130 7.72 -23.59 -14.60
CA THR A 130 8.88 -23.40 -13.72
C THR A 130 8.49 -23.07 -12.27
N ALA A 131 7.18 -22.92 -11.97
CA ALA A 131 6.70 -22.63 -10.62
C ALA A 131 6.53 -23.94 -9.82
N ASP A 132 7.28 -24.08 -8.75
CA ASP A 132 7.22 -25.24 -7.83
C ASP A 132 6.70 -24.76 -6.46
N ARG A 133 5.52 -25.24 -6.08
CA ARG A 133 4.83 -24.87 -4.84
C ARG A 133 5.63 -25.25 -3.59
N ASP A 134 6.14 -26.46 -3.55
CA ASP A 134 6.84 -26.98 -2.36
C ASP A 134 8.18 -26.29 -2.18
N ALA A 135 8.91 -26.07 -3.27
CA ALA A 135 10.17 -25.33 -3.26
C ALA A 135 9.96 -23.87 -2.82
N LEU A 136 8.89 -23.21 -3.29
CA LEU A 136 8.55 -21.85 -2.90
C LEU A 136 8.19 -21.74 -1.41
N LEU A 137 7.38 -22.69 -0.90
CA LEU A 137 7.03 -22.73 0.51
C LEU A 137 8.25 -22.96 1.39
N ALA A 138 9.14 -23.88 1.01
CA ALA A 138 10.39 -24.12 1.72
C ALA A 138 11.29 -22.87 1.73
N ALA A 139 11.37 -22.16 0.60
CA ALA A 139 12.18 -20.93 0.49
C ALA A 139 11.65 -19.82 1.41
N VAL A 140 10.33 -19.53 1.41
CA VAL A 140 9.79 -18.47 2.29
C VAL A 140 9.92 -18.83 3.77
N ARG A 141 9.82 -20.10 4.14
CA ARG A 141 10.09 -20.55 5.51
C ARG A 141 11.53 -20.32 5.91
N ALA A 142 12.46 -20.60 5.05
CA ALA A 142 13.89 -20.44 5.34
C ALA A 142 14.34 -18.97 5.33
N GLU A 143 13.83 -18.15 4.41
CA GLU A 143 14.35 -16.80 4.17
C GLU A 143 13.51 -15.69 4.82
N LEU A 144 12.20 -15.90 5.03
CA LEU A 144 11.31 -14.89 5.59
C LEU A 144 10.87 -15.26 7.02
N ASP A 145 10.12 -16.35 7.20
CA ASP A 145 9.63 -16.77 8.52
C ASP A 145 9.11 -18.22 8.48
N GLU A 146 9.42 -19.00 9.51
CA GLU A 146 8.93 -20.38 9.68
C GLU A 146 7.40 -20.46 9.81
N GLY A 147 6.74 -19.39 10.25
CA GLY A 147 5.27 -19.25 10.34
C GLY A 147 4.56 -19.12 9.00
N CYS A 148 5.23 -19.26 7.86
CA CYS A 148 4.63 -19.32 6.53
C CYS A 148 3.95 -20.69 6.33
N ILE A 149 2.61 -20.70 6.28
CA ILE A 149 1.79 -21.92 6.22
C ILE A 149 0.93 -21.91 4.96
N ASP A 150 0.86 -23.05 4.28
CA ASP A 150 0.01 -23.23 3.11
C ASP A 150 -1.46 -23.35 3.49
N PHE A 151 -2.27 -22.33 3.19
CA PHE A 151 -3.70 -22.30 3.50
C PHE A 151 -4.58 -23.02 2.46
N LEU A 152 -3.99 -23.53 1.38
CA LEU A 152 -4.70 -24.32 0.37
C LEU A 152 -4.49 -25.84 0.53
N GLN A 153 -3.76 -26.26 1.56
CA GLN A 153 -3.61 -27.68 1.89
C GLN A 153 -4.91 -28.27 2.50
N PRO A 154 -5.05 -29.59 2.59
CA PRO A 154 -6.21 -30.21 3.23
C PRO A 154 -6.41 -29.72 4.67
N GLN A 155 -7.67 -29.44 5.02
CA GLN A 155 -8.02 -28.79 6.28
C GLN A 155 -7.44 -29.47 7.54
N ALA A 156 -7.39 -30.78 7.56
CA ALA A 156 -6.82 -31.53 8.68
C ALA A 156 -5.31 -31.26 8.85
N GLN A 157 -4.57 -31.19 7.75
CA GLN A 157 -3.14 -30.87 7.77
C GLN A 157 -2.91 -29.41 8.15
N LEU A 158 -3.76 -28.49 7.65
CA LEU A 158 -3.70 -27.08 8.04
C LEU A 158 -3.90 -26.89 9.54
N TYR A 159 -4.90 -27.54 10.13
CA TYR A 159 -5.16 -27.45 11.56
C TYR A 159 -4.06 -28.08 12.41
N GLU A 160 -3.51 -29.19 11.98
CA GLU A 160 -2.35 -29.83 12.64
C GLU A 160 -1.14 -28.86 12.64
N GLU A 161 -0.80 -28.28 11.49
CA GLU A 161 0.31 -27.34 11.36
C GLU A 161 0.08 -26.05 12.17
N LEU A 162 -1.13 -25.48 12.13
CA LEU A 162 -1.50 -24.31 12.93
C LEU A 162 -1.44 -24.60 14.43
N SER A 163 -1.82 -25.80 14.87
CA SER A 163 -1.79 -26.17 16.28
C SER A 163 -0.38 -26.18 16.87
N LEU A 164 0.65 -26.37 16.05
CA LEU A 164 2.05 -26.30 16.47
C LEU A 164 2.54 -24.87 16.74
N SER A 165 1.80 -23.86 16.26
CA SER A 165 2.19 -22.45 16.39
C SER A 165 1.86 -21.85 17.75
N ASP A 166 0.92 -22.46 18.50
CA ASP A 166 0.42 -21.91 19.77
C ASP A 166 -0.13 -23.02 20.67
N GLU A 167 0.20 -22.97 21.96
CA GLU A 167 -0.19 -23.99 22.97
C GLU A 167 -1.72 -24.06 23.14
N ALA A 168 -2.40 -22.91 23.17
CA ALA A 168 -3.86 -22.86 23.29
C ALA A 168 -4.58 -23.42 22.05
N LEU A 169 -3.98 -23.22 20.85
CA LEU A 169 -4.50 -23.85 19.64
C LEU A 169 -4.28 -25.37 19.65
N MET A 170 -3.14 -25.82 20.16
CA MET A 170 -2.88 -27.25 20.29
C MET A 170 -3.90 -27.92 21.23
N GLU A 171 -4.19 -27.32 22.36
CA GLU A 171 -5.22 -27.82 23.30
C GLU A 171 -6.61 -27.85 22.65
N ALA A 172 -6.98 -26.76 21.92
CA ALA A 172 -8.26 -26.68 21.21
C ALA A 172 -8.39 -27.74 20.11
N TYR A 173 -7.32 -27.94 19.33
CA TYR A 173 -7.29 -28.96 18.27
C TYR A 173 -7.36 -30.38 18.82
N LEU A 174 -6.63 -30.68 19.89
CA LEU A 174 -6.69 -31.99 20.57
C LEU A 174 -8.07 -32.28 21.17
N ALA A 175 -8.78 -31.25 21.64
CA ALA A 175 -10.11 -31.38 22.22
C ALA A 175 -11.22 -31.56 21.18
N SER A 176 -11.14 -30.88 20.00
CA SER A 176 -12.25 -30.79 19.04
C SER A 176 -11.92 -31.36 17.66
N GLY A 177 -10.64 -31.54 17.32
CA GLY A 177 -10.19 -31.92 15.98
C GLY A 177 -10.36 -30.81 14.93
N THR A 178 -10.76 -29.59 15.36
CA THR A 178 -11.01 -28.46 14.45
C THR A 178 -10.55 -27.14 15.08
N LEU A 179 -10.22 -26.15 14.25
CA LEU A 179 -9.92 -24.77 14.67
C LEU A 179 -10.91 -23.81 14.00
N SER A 180 -11.39 -22.83 14.74
CA SER A 180 -12.26 -21.76 14.22
C SER A 180 -11.44 -20.59 13.66
N ASP A 181 -12.04 -19.80 12.75
CA ASP A 181 -11.42 -18.59 12.22
C ASP A 181 -11.08 -17.59 13.34
N ALA A 182 -11.93 -17.48 14.35
CA ALA A 182 -11.69 -16.62 15.52
C ALA A 182 -10.45 -17.02 16.34
N GLN A 183 -10.00 -18.27 16.25
CA GLN A 183 -8.77 -18.73 16.88
C GLN A 183 -7.54 -18.51 15.98
N ILE A 184 -7.72 -18.56 14.66
CA ILE A 184 -6.65 -18.41 13.66
C ILE A 184 -6.33 -16.93 13.41
N ALA A 185 -7.34 -16.06 13.28
CA ALA A 185 -7.17 -14.65 12.93
C ALA A 185 -6.20 -13.89 13.85
N PRO A 186 -6.20 -14.08 15.18
CA PRO A 186 -5.21 -13.45 16.06
C PRO A 186 -3.76 -13.82 15.76
N LEU A 187 -3.48 -15.04 15.27
CA LEU A 187 -2.11 -15.45 14.89
C LEU A 187 -1.64 -14.70 13.65
N VAL A 188 -2.54 -14.46 12.70
CA VAL A 188 -2.24 -13.67 11.50
C VAL A 188 -2.04 -12.21 11.90
N SER A 189 -2.94 -11.64 12.69
CA SER A 189 -2.88 -10.25 13.16
C SER A 189 -1.63 -9.95 13.98
N HIS A 190 -1.16 -10.90 14.82
CA HIS A 190 0.06 -10.77 15.61
C HIS A 190 1.32 -11.26 14.88
N ARG A 191 1.24 -11.54 13.58
CA ARG A 191 2.37 -11.96 12.75
C ARG A 191 3.07 -13.23 13.24
N ARG A 192 2.33 -14.17 13.78
CA ARG A 192 2.81 -15.51 14.20
C ARG A 192 2.61 -16.54 13.10
N VAL A 193 1.59 -16.32 12.25
CA VAL A 193 1.27 -17.14 11.08
C VAL A 193 1.10 -16.23 9.88
N PHE A 194 1.62 -16.68 8.74
CA PHE A 194 1.56 -15.98 7.48
C PHE A 194 0.90 -16.90 6.43
N PRO A 195 -0.40 -16.66 6.14
CA PRO A 195 -1.11 -17.47 5.15
C PRO A 195 -0.45 -17.39 3.77
N CYS A 196 -0.06 -18.54 3.24
CA CYS A 196 0.48 -18.70 1.89
C CYS A 196 -0.63 -19.23 0.97
N LEU A 197 -0.87 -18.49 -0.13
CA LEU A 197 -1.88 -18.78 -1.13
C LEU A 197 -1.22 -18.84 -2.50
N PHE A 198 -1.68 -19.73 -3.35
CA PHE A 198 -1.07 -20.01 -4.66
C PHE A 198 -2.10 -19.82 -5.77
N GLY A 199 -1.69 -19.17 -6.87
CA GLY A 199 -2.60 -18.92 -7.96
C GLY A 199 -1.96 -18.26 -9.18
N SER A 200 -2.82 -17.87 -10.10
CA SER A 200 -2.47 -17.08 -11.27
C SER A 200 -3.50 -15.95 -11.43
N ALA A 201 -3.08 -14.73 -11.21
CA ALA A 201 -3.92 -13.56 -11.39
C ALA A 201 -4.44 -13.47 -12.84
N LEU A 202 -3.57 -13.76 -13.82
CA LEU A 202 -3.92 -13.76 -15.24
C LEU A 202 -5.00 -14.80 -15.57
N ARG A 203 -4.94 -15.99 -14.95
CA ARG A 203 -5.92 -17.07 -15.11
C ARG A 203 -7.08 -16.98 -14.12
N GLN A 204 -7.04 -16.01 -13.20
CA GLN A 204 -8.01 -15.82 -12.11
C GLN A 204 -8.11 -17.01 -11.15
N THR A 205 -7.10 -17.87 -11.09
CA THR A 205 -7.04 -18.99 -10.15
C THR A 205 -6.45 -18.53 -8.82
N GLY A 206 -7.01 -19.01 -7.70
CA GLY A 206 -6.57 -18.66 -6.35
C GLY A 206 -6.99 -17.27 -5.86
N VAL A 207 -7.58 -16.42 -6.72
CA VAL A 207 -7.99 -15.06 -6.34
C VAL A 207 -9.15 -15.08 -5.35
N ASP A 208 -10.13 -15.97 -5.55
CA ASP A 208 -11.25 -16.12 -4.61
C ASP A 208 -10.79 -16.60 -3.24
N ALA A 209 -9.83 -17.53 -3.21
CA ALA A 209 -9.22 -18.00 -1.95
C ALA A 209 -8.48 -16.86 -1.22
N LEU A 210 -7.82 -15.96 -1.95
CA LEU A 210 -7.19 -14.76 -1.38
C LEU A 210 -8.24 -13.82 -0.79
N LEU A 211 -9.32 -13.53 -1.53
CA LEU A 211 -10.41 -12.66 -1.05
C LEU A 211 -11.11 -13.26 0.18
N ASP A 212 -11.36 -14.56 0.18
CA ASP A 212 -11.92 -15.29 1.31
C ASP A 212 -10.97 -15.22 2.53
N ALA A 213 -9.68 -15.49 2.34
CA ALA A 213 -8.70 -15.40 3.43
C ALA A 213 -8.59 -13.98 4.01
N LEU A 214 -8.65 -12.94 3.18
CA LEU A 214 -8.68 -11.54 3.64
C LEU A 214 -9.94 -11.25 4.47
N GLY A 215 -11.09 -11.76 4.06
CA GLY A 215 -12.35 -11.57 4.80
C GLY A 215 -12.43 -12.36 6.11
N ARG A 216 -11.73 -13.50 6.24
CA ARG A 216 -11.79 -14.40 7.39
C ARG A 216 -10.71 -14.16 8.44
N PHE A 217 -9.50 -13.81 8.00
CA PHE A 217 -8.32 -13.82 8.86
C PHE A 217 -7.71 -12.43 9.09
N VAL A 218 -8.25 -11.39 8.45
CA VAL A 218 -7.81 -10.01 8.71
C VAL A 218 -8.83 -9.33 9.61
N ASP A 219 -8.49 -9.25 10.88
CA ASP A 219 -9.33 -8.56 11.86
C ASP A 219 -9.32 -7.04 11.64
N GLU A 220 -10.46 -6.41 11.89
CA GLU A 220 -10.50 -4.96 12.01
C GLU A 220 -9.89 -4.56 13.36
N PRO A 221 -8.81 -3.76 13.38
CA PRO A 221 -8.18 -3.38 14.65
C PRO A 221 -9.16 -2.57 15.51
N ALA A 222 -9.09 -2.78 16.83
CA ALA A 222 -9.89 -2.02 17.77
C ALA A 222 -9.56 -0.53 17.66
N ARG A 223 -10.57 0.30 17.36
CA ARG A 223 -10.41 1.73 17.13
C ARG A 223 -11.01 2.53 18.28
N GLY A 224 -10.29 3.54 18.75
CA GLY A 224 -10.77 4.42 19.80
C GLY A 224 -11.93 5.31 19.36
N ALA A 225 -12.67 5.85 20.34
CA ALA A 225 -13.79 6.76 20.09
C ALA A 225 -13.36 8.20 19.71
N GLU A 226 -12.14 8.60 20.11
CA GLU A 226 -11.60 9.92 19.80
C GLU A 226 -11.04 9.98 18.38
N PHE A 227 -11.23 11.13 17.72
CA PHE A 227 -10.69 11.33 16.38
C PHE A 227 -9.18 11.21 16.34
N GLY A 228 -8.71 10.43 15.40
CA GLY A 228 -7.30 10.31 15.03
C GLY A 228 -7.18 10.02 13.54
N ALA A 229 -6.11 10.49 12.91
CA ALA A 229 -5.82 10.19 11.51
C ALA A 229 -4.32 10.22 11.21
N HIS A 230 -3.90 9.43 10.21
CA HIS A 230 -2.56 9.44 9.62
C HIS A 230 -2.61 9.93 8.19
N VAL A 231 -1.85 10.98 7.87
CA VAL A 231 -1.66 11.50 6.52
C VAL A 231 -0.53 10.72 5.86
N PHE A 232 -0.81 10.07 4.73
CA PHE A 232 0.23 9.26 4.05
C PHE A 232 0.60 9.77 2.66
N LYS A 233 -0.25 10.64 2.07
CA LYS A 233 -0.02 11.15 0.71
C LYS A 233 -0.63 12.53 0.52
N ILE A 234 0.07 13.37 -0.23
CA ILE A 234 -0.46 14.60 -0.81
C ILE A 234 -0.50 14.41 -2.32
N ALA A 235 -1.56 14.88 -2.96
CA ALA A 235 -1.68 14.92 -4.41
C ALA A 235 -2.50 16.14 -4.84
N ARG A 236 -2.64 16.35 -6.16
CA ARG A 236 -3.51 17.37 -6.73
C ARG A 236 -4.52 16.75 -7.68
N ASP A 237 -5.74 17.27 -7.68
CA ASP A 237 -6.74 16.84 -8.65
C ASP A 237 -6.49 17.53 -10.02
N GLU A 238 -7.26 17.12 -11.03
CA GLU A 238 -7.17 17.67 -12.41
C GLU A 238 -7.34 19.21 -12.49
N LYS A 239 -7.91 19.82 -11.44
CA LYS A 239 -8.09 21.28 -11.34
C LYS A 239 -6.99 21.95 -10.52
N GLY A 240 -5.98 21.18 -10.07
CA GLY A 240 -4.87 21.65 -9.23
C GLY A 240 -5.23 21.78 -7.76
N ALA A 241 -6.43 21.37 -7.32
CA ALA A 241 -6.80 21.43 -5.91
C ALA A 241 -6.00 20.40 -5.10
N ARG A 242 -5.41 20.85 -3.99
CA ARG A 242 -4.62 20.02 -3.09
C ARG A 242 -5.49 19.00 -2.36
N LEU A 243 -5.07 17.77 -2.36
CA LEU A 243 -5.71 16.62 -1.73
C LEU A 243 -4.79 16.06 -0.65
N THR A 244 -5.27 16.01 0.58
CA THR A 244 -4.59 15.34 1.69
C THR A 244 -5.21 13.97 1.87
N PHE A 245 -4.50 12.90 1.48
CA PHE A 245 -4.93 11.53 1.69
C PHE A 245 -4.57 11.08 3.10
N LEU A 246 -5.57 10.64 3.83
CA LEU A 246 -5.40 10.18 5.21
C LEU A 246 -6.26 8.93 5.48
N LYS A 247 -5.86 8.17 6.49
CA LYS A 247 -6.65 7.13 7.11
C LYS A 247 -7.13 7.61 8.47
N VAL A 248 -8.43 7.54 8.71
CA VAL A 248 -9.02 7.78 10.04
C VAL A 248 -8.71 6.58 10.93
N THR A 249 -7.97 6.79 12.00
CA THR A 249 -7.51 5.73 12.92
C THR A 249 -8.41 5.59 14.15
N GLY A 250 -9.20 6.62 14.45
CA GLY A 250 -10.15 6.61 15.56
C GLY A 250 -11.26 7.63 15.36
N GLY A 251 -12.39 7.42 16.02
CA GLY A 251 -13.54 8.33 15.98
C GLY A 251 -14.09 8.55 14.58
N THR A 252 -14.46 9.79 14.29
CA THR A 252 -15.11 10.18 13.03
C THR A 252 -14.60 11.56 12.60
N LEU A 253 -14.25 11.69 11.32
CA LEU A 253 -13.96 12.96 10.67
C LEU A 253 -15.23 13.43 9.94
N THR A 254 -15.66 14.68 10.17
CA THR A 254 -16.82 15.27 9.51
C THR A 254 -16.44 16.42 8.58
N VAL A 255 -17.26 16.67 7.57
CA VAL A 255 -17.13 17.87 6.71
C VAL A 255 -17.23 19.14 7.55
N LYS A 256 -16.36 20.12 7.26
CA LYS A 256 -16.19 21.37 7.99
C LYS A 256 -15.64 21.24 9.41
N GLN A 257 -15.23 20.04 9.83
CA GLN A 257 -14.51 19.88 11.08
C GLN A 257 -13.19 20.64 11.03
N THR A 258 -12.90 21.35 12.12
CA THR A 258 -11.61 22.02 12.31
C THR A 258 -10.56 20.97 12.71
N LEU A 259 -9.45 20.95 12.00
CA LEU A 259 -8.28 20.13 12.27
C LEU A 259 -7.12 21.04 12.69
N CYS A 260 -6.36 20.59 13.67
CA CYS A 260 -5.26 21.34 14.23
C CYS A 260 -3.97 20.51 14.09
N GLY A 261 -2.88 21.20 13.82
CA GLY A 261 -1.53 20.68 13.87
C GLY A 261 -0.61 21.69 14.57
N GLU A 262 0.70 21.48 14.50
CA GLU A 262 1.66 22.37 15.12
C GLU A 262 1.64 23.77 14.47
N GLY A 263 1.05 24.74 15.16
CA GLY A 263 0.98 26.14 14.73
C GLY A 263 -0.03 26.44 13.61
N TRP A 264 -0.97 25.53 13.32
CA TRP A 264 -2.03 25.76 12.33
C TRP A 264 -3.37 25.16 12.73
N GLU A 265 -4.43 25.78 12.22
CA GLU A 265 -5.82 25.35 12.35
C GLU A 265 -6.51 25.57 11.00
N GLU A 266 -7.04 24.50 10.40
CA GLU A 266 -7.70 24.53 9.09
C GLU A 266 -8.96 23.67 9.09
N LYS A 267 -9.85 23.87 8.13
CA LYS A 267 -11.10 23.12 8.03
C LYS A 267 -11.07 22.09 6.91
N ALA A 268 -11.55 20.90 7.20
CA ALA A 268 -11.79 19.85 6.21
C ALA A 268 -12.99 20.24 5.33
N ASP A 269 -12.75 20.76 4.12
CA ASP A 269 -13.82 21.27 3.26
C ASP A 269 -14.67 20.17 2.64
N GLN A 270 -14.04 19.17 2.05
CA GLN A 270 -14.68 18.00 1.46
C GLN A 270 -13.95 16.73 1.87
N LEU A 271 -14.70 15.66 2.03
CA LEU A 271 -14.16 14.30 2.19
C LEU A 271 -14.50 13.52 0.93
N ARG A 272 -13.48 12.99 0.24
CA ARG A 272 -13.61 12.27 -1.02
C ARG A 272 -13.13 10.83 -0.85
N LEU A 273 -14.03 9.87 -1.05
CA LEU A 273 -13.69 8.44 -1.10
C LEU A 273 -13.37 8.07 -2.55
N TYR A 274 -12.11 7.83 -2.83
CA TYR A 274 -11.66 7.45 -4.17
C TYR A 274 -11.82 5.94 -4.43
N SER A 275 -12.12 5.60 -5.70
CA SER A 275 -12.01 4.24 -6.24
C SER A 275 -11.58 4.35 -7.70
N GLY A 276 -10.31 4.10 -7.98
CA GLY A 276 -9.66 4.46 -9.24
C GLY A 276 -9.64 5.98 -9.46
N SER A 277 -10.03 6.44 -10.64
CA SER A 277 -10.11 7.87 -10.99
C SER A 277 -11.37 8.58 -10.45
N LYS A 278 -12.36 7.82 -9.98
CA LYS A 278 -13.64 8.37 -9.52
C LYS A 278 -13.65 8.51 -7.99
N PHE A 279 -14.44 9.46 -7.51
CA PHE A 279 -14.67 9.60 -6.08
C PHE A 279 -16.16 9.84 -5.75
N THR A 280 -16.53 9.50 -4.53
CA THR A 280 -17.80 9.88 -3.91
C THR A 280 -17.55 10.85 -2.77
N LEU A 281 -18.47 11.82 -2.60
CA LEU A 281 -18.40 12.75 -1.48
C LEU A 281 -18.98 12.10 -0.23
N LEU A 282 -18.24 12.16 0.87
CA LEU A 282 -18.69 11.72 2.18
C LEU A 282 -19.07 12.93 3.03
N GLN A 283 -20.10 12.78 3.88
CA GLN A 283 -20.42 13.75 4.93
C GLN A 283 -19.55 13.49 6.17
N GLN A 284 -19.20 12.24 6.39
CA GLN A 284 -18.33 11.79 7.48
C GLN A 284 -17.52 10.58 7.06
N ALA A 285 -16.33 10.43 7.63
CA ALA A 285 -15.46 9.28 7.49
C ALA A 285 -15.20 8.69 8.88
N THR A 286 -15.62 7.45 9.08
CA THR A 286 -15.40 6.72 10.35
C THR A 286 -14.01 6.10 10.41
N ALA A 287 -13.57 5.72 11.59
CA ALA A 287 -12.33 4.99 11.80
C ALA A 287 -12.22 3.80 10.84
N GLY A 288 -11.06 3.65 10.19
CA GLY A 288 -10.79 2.69 9.11
C GLY A 288 -10.93 3.24 7.70
N THR A 289 -11.66 4.33 7.51
CA THR A 289 -11.83 4.94 6.20
C THR A 289 -10.53 5.60 5.73
N VAL A 290 -10.14 5.30 4.50
CA VAL A 290 -9.09 6.02 3.76
C VAL A 290 -9.80 7.00 2.82
N CYS A 291 -9.53 8.29 2.96
CA CYS A 291 -10.15 9.32 2.14
C CYS A 291 -9.19 10.46 1.83
N ALA A 292 -9.51 11.24 0.81
CA ALA A 292 -8.84 12.51 0.50
C ALA A 292 -9.65 13.68 1.08
N VAL A 293 -8.95 14.61 1.69
CA VAL A 293 -9.52 15.82 2.30
C VAL A 293 -9.04 17.04 1.53
N THR A 294 -9.96 17.94 1.20
CA THR A 294 -9.64 19.28 0.66
C THR A 294 -9.72 20.34 1.75
N GLY A 295 -9.09 21.49 1.53
CA GLY A 295 -9.09 22.61 2.47
C GLY A 295 -7.91 22.61 3.45
N LEU A 296 -7.04 21.59 3.39
CA LEU A 296 -5.83 21.51 4.21
C LEU A 296 -4.61 21.92 3.36
N SER A 297 -3.87 22.94 3.81
CA SER A 297 -2.71 23.47 3.10
C SER A 297 -1.37 23.18 3.81
N LYS A 298 -1.42 22.85 5.11
CA LYS A 298 -0.23 22.72 5.97
C LYS A 298 0.17 21.28 6.26
N THR A 299 -0.71 20.31 5.98
CA THR A 299 -0.44 18.90 6.21
C THR A 299 0.66 18.39 5.29
N MET A 300 1.48 17.47 5.79
CA MET A 300 2.53 16.78 5.03
C MET A 300 2.35 15.24 5.14
N PRO A 301 2.85 14.46 4.17
CA PRO A 301 2.90 13.02 4.31
C PRO A 301 3.70 12.60 5.54
N GLY A 302 3.12 11.77 6.39
CA GLY A 302 3.69 11.37 7.69
C GLY A 302 3.10 12.13 8.87
N ASP A 303 2.31 13.18 8.65
CA ASP A 303 1.63 13.88 9.74
C ASP A 303 0.57 12.99 10.41
N VAL A 304 0.39 13.22 11.70
CA VAL A 304 -0.67 12.62 12.50
C VAL A 304 -1.59 13.71 13.04
N LEU A 305 -2.87 13.39 13.13
CA LEU A 305 -3.91 14.34 13.54
C LEU A 305 -4.74 13.79 14.69
N GLY A 306 -5.29 14.69 15.48
CA GLY A 306 -6.17 14.36 16.60
C GLY A 306 -5.42 13.68 17.74
N ARG A 307 -5.90 12.49 18.18
CA ARG A 307 -5.32 11.74 19.29
C ARG A 307 -3.96 11.10 19.00
N GLU A 308 -3.60 11.00 17.72
CA GLU A 308 -2.33 10.38 17.33
C GLU A 308 -1.16 11.30 17.72
N THR A 309 -0.13 10.74 18.32
CA THR A 309 0.97 11.53 18.90
C THR A 309 2.26 11.48 18.09
N ALA A 310 2.48 10.40 17.34
CA ALA A 310 3.66 10.27 16.49
C ALA A 310 3.43 9.22 15.39
N ALA A 311 3.96 9.48 14.19
CA ALA A 311 4.20 8.47 13.17
C ALA A 311 5.64 7.94 13.31
N GLN A 312 5.86 6.71 12.83
CA GLN A 312 7.22 6.18 12.74
C GLN A 312 7.98 6.89 11.61
N ALA A 313 9.20 7.34 11.90
CA ALA A 313 10.04 7.95 10.87
C ALA A 313 10.38 6.92 9.77
N PRO A 314 10.28 7.30 8.48
CA PRO A 314 10.70 6.45 7.36
C PRO A 314 12.17 6.05 7.48
N VAL A 315 12.48 4.82 7.04
CA VAL A 315 13.85 4.27 7.04
C VAL A 315 14.51 4.47 5.68
N LEU A 316 13.69 4.36 4.63
CA LEU A 316 14.19 4.48 3.27
C LEU A 316 14.47 5.96 2.97
N GLN A 317 15.72 6.24 2.62
CA GLN A 317 16.15 7.58 2.28
C GLN A 317 16.74 7.60 0.88
N PRO A 318 16.58 8.72 0.16
CA PRO A 318 17.23 8.91 -1.14
C PRO A 318 18.75 8.84 -1.00
N VAL A 319 19.38 8.22 -1.99
CA VAL A 319 20.84 8.02 -2.02
C VAL A 319 21.53 8.76 -3.16
N LEU A 320 20.77 9.31 -4.10
CA LEU A 320 21.29 10.04 -5.25
C LEU A 320 20.97 11.53 -5.10
N GLU A 321 21.95 12.39 -5.37
CA GLU A 321 21.77 13.84 -5.40
C GLU A 321 22.06 14.34 -6.81
N TYR A 322 21.14 15.12 -7.36
CA TYR A 322 21.25 15.74 -8.67
C TYR A 322 21.14 17.26 -8.59
N ARG A 323 21.90 17.94 -9.45
CA ARG A 323 21.73 19.36 -9.71
C ARG A 323 20.81 19.54 -10.90
N LEU A 324 19.77 20.34 -10.74
CA LEU A 324 18.87 20.71 -11.84
C LEU A 324 19.54 21.81 -12.69
N LEU A 325 19.68 21.54 -13.97
CA LEU A 325 20.17 22.52 -14.94
C LEU A 325 18.94 23.20 -15.55
N LEU A 326 18.78 24.49 -15.23
CA LEU A 326 17.71 25.29 -15.79
C LEU A 326 18.12 25.83 -17.16
N GLU A 327 17.14 26.02 -18.05
CA GLU A 327 17.37 26.68 -19.33
C GLU A 327 17.85 28.13 -19.16
N ASP A 328 18.64 28.62 -20.12
CA ASP A 328 19.17 29.97 -20.10
C ASP A 328 18.03 31.01 -20.01
N GLY A 329 18.11 31.89 -19.03
CA GLY A 329 17.10 32.93 -18.82
C GLY A 329 15.99 32.55 -17.83
N THR A 330 15.94 31.31 -17.33
CA THR A 330 14.98 30.89 -16.31
C THR A 330 15.33 31.53 -14.94
N ASP A 331 14.33 32.13 -14.29
CA ASP A 331 14.49 32.60 -12.91
C ASP A 331 14.51 31.38 -11.97
N ALA A 332 15.69 31.10 -11.43
CA ALA A 332 15.92 29.96 -10.55
C ALA A 332 15.12 30.03 -9.23
N ALA A 333 14.82 31.23 -8.72
CA ALA A 333 14.00 31.37 -7.51
C ALA A 333 12.52 31.03 -7.80
N LEU A 334 12.02 31.45 -8.97
CA LEU A 334 10.67 31.08 -9.42
C LEU A 334 10.56 29.59 -9.68
N ALA A 335 11.53 29.00 -10.38
CA ALA A 335 11.60 27.56 -10.62
C ALA A 335 11.63 26.76 -9.30
N TYR A 336 12.43 27.19 -8.33
CA TYR A 336 12.46 26.57 -7.01
C TYR A 336 11.08 26.62 -6.33
N GLY A 337 10.38 27.79 -6.40
CA GLY A 337 9.02 27.91 -5.86
C GLY A 337 8.02 26.92 -6.49
N GLN A 338 8.13 26.68 -7.79
CA GLN A 338 7.29 25.71 -8.50
C GLN A 338 7.65 24.26 -8.12
N LEU A 339 8.93 23.94 -8.00
CA LEU A 339 9.39 22.62 -7.59
C LEU A 339 8.99 22.24 -6.17
N ARG A 340 8.83 23.23 -5.27
CA ARG A 340 8.32 23.00 -3.92
C ARG A 340 6.95 22.34 -3.88
N VAL A 341 6.16 22.52 -4.92
CA VAL A 341 4.85 21.84 -5.07
C VAL A 341 5.04 20.32 -5.23
N LEU A 342 6.08 19.90 -5.95
CA LEU A 342 6.43 18.47 -6.11
C LEU A 342 7.00 17.89 -4.79
N GLU A 343 7.75 18.70 -4.03
CA GLU A 343 8.23 18.28 -2.71
C GLU A 343 7.10 18.08 -1.69
N GLU A 344 6.00 18.83 -1.78
CA GLU A 344 4.81 18.57 -0.96
C GLU A 344 4.21 17.17 -1.24
N GLU A 345 4.24 16.72 -2.50
CA GLU A 345 3.73 15.41 -2.90
C GLU A 345 4.74 14.29 -2.58
N ASP A 346 6.03 14.55 -2.77
CA ASP A 346 7.11 13.63 -2.41
C ASP A 346 8.20 14.33 -1.57
N PRO A 347 8.06 14.32 -0.23
CA PRO A 347 9.05 14.94 0.67
C PRO A 347 10.45 14.33 0.55
N ALA A 348 10.60 13.13 0.00
CA ALA A 348 11.91 12.50 -0.20
C ALA A 348 12.76 13.21 -1.27
N LEU A 349 12.17 14.10 -2.07
CA LEU A 349 12.93 14.92 -3.03
C LEU A 349 13.93 15.87 -2.39
N HIS A 350 13.74 16.28 -1.13
CA HIS A 350 14.63 17.13 -0.36
C HIS A 350 15.26 18.26 -1.22
N LEU A 351 14.42 19.17 -1.69
CA LEU A 351 14.86 20.28 -2.53
C LEU A 351 15.74 21.27 -1.74
N VAL A 352 16.95 21.49 -2.23
CA VAL A 352 17.89 22.45 -1.64
C VAL A 352 18.17 23.57 -2.61
N TRP A 353 17.90 24.82 -2.18
CA TRP A 353 18.27 26.03 -2.89
C TRP A 353 19.59 26.59 -2.36
N ASN A 354 20.62 26.64 -3.22
CA ASN A 354 21.87 27.30 -2.93
C ASN A 354 21.85 28.71 -3.57
N ALA A 355 21.59 29.74 -2.76
CA ALA A 355 21.47 31.12 -3.23
C ALA A 355 22.78 31.70 -3.79
N LEU A 356 23.95 31.27 -3.28
CA LEU A 356 25.25 31.74 -3.75
C LEU A 356 25.60 31.23 -5.13
N LEU A 357 25.32 29.95 -5.39
CA LEU A 357 25.60 29.30 -6.64
C LEU A 357 24.41 29.37 -7.63
N ARG A 358 23.24 29.84 -7.14
CA ARG A 358 21.96 29.81 -7.87
C ARG A 358 21.64 28.40 -8.41
N GLU A 359 21.88 27.39 -7.58
CA GLU A 359 21.68 26.00 -7.92
C GLU A 359 20.52 25.42 -7.13
N ILE A 360 19.71 24.61 -7.81
CA ILE A 360 18.69 23.75 -7.19
C ILE A 360 19.23 22.34 -7.19
N ARG A 361 19.21 21.68 -6.04
CA ARG A 361 19.55 20.26 -5.89
C ARG A 361 18.35 19.48 -5.42
N VAL A 362 18.28 18.22 -5.85
CA VAL A 362 17.21 17.29 -5.55
C VAL A 362 17.79 15.94 -5.19
N GLN A 363 17.16 15.25 -4.23
CA GLN A 363 17.52 13.89 -3.86
C GLN A 363 16.52 12.91 -4.45
N LEU A 364 17.00 11.77 -4.93
CA LEU A 364 16.22 10.74 -5.59
C LEU A 364 16.62 9.34 -5.10
N MET A 365 15.66 8.42 -5.10
CA MET A 365 15.88 7.01 -4.78
C MET A 365 16.62 6.28 -5.90
N GLY A 366 16.38 6.67 -7.17
CA GLY A 366 16.96 5.98 -8.31
C GLY A 366 16.75 6.69 -9.65
N PRO A 367 17.33 6.12 -10.73
CA PRO A 367 17.33 6.76 -12.05
C PRO A 367 15.95 6.84 -12.72
N VAL A 368 15.05 5.89 -12.45
CA VAL A 368 13.68 5.93 -13.03
C VAL A 368 12.90 7.10 -12.43
N GLN A 369 13.07 7.39 -11.14
CA GLN A 369 12.47 8.55 -10.50
C GLN A 369 12.98 9.86 -11.13
N MET A 370 14.27 9.92 -11.50
CA MET A 370 14.85 11.08 -12.20
C MET A 370 14.16 11.34 -13.55
N GLU A 371 13.97 10.31 -14.35
CA GLU A 371 13.31 10.44 -15.66
C GLU A 371 11.85 10.89 -15.53
N ILE A 372 11.17 10.46 -14.47
CA ILE A 372 9.79 10.89 -14.19
C ILE A 372 9.76 12.33 -13.72
N LEU A 373 10.65 12.70 -12.80
CA LEU A 373 10.77 14.07 -12.32
C LEU A 373 11.07 15.04 -13.47
N GLN A 374 11.97 14.68 -14.39
CA GLN A 374 12.29 15.48 -15.56
C GLN A 374 11.03 15.77 -16.40
N LYS A 375 10.20 14.77 -16.69
CA LYS A 375 8.95 14.92 -17.43
C LYS A 375 7.86 15.73 -16.68
N LEU A 376 7.91 15.76 -15.33
CA LEU A 376 6.99 16.57 -14.56
C LEU A 376 7.40 18.05 -14.52
N ILE A 377 8.67 18.33 -14.78
CA ILE A 377 9.23 19.71 -14.81
C ILE A 377 9.08 20.33 -16.20
N GLU A 378 9.17 19.55 -17.27
CA GLU A 378 8.93 19.97 -18.67
C GLU A 378 7.45 20.33 -18.89
#